data_05415fb13a990092f740213546687163
#
_entry.id   05415fb13a990092f740213546687163
#
_cell.length_a   1.000
_cell.length_b   1.000
_cell.length_c   1.000
_cell.angle_alpha   90.00
_cell.angle_beta   90.00
_cell.angle_gamma   90.00
#
_symmetry.space_group_name_H-M   'P 1'
#
loop_
_entity.id
_entity.type
_entity.pdbx_description
1 polymer ?
#
loop_
_entity_poly.entity_id
_entity_poly.type
_entity_poly.pdbx_seq_one_letter_code
_entity_poly.pdbx_strand_id
1 'polypeptide(L)'
;MPYIDLSAFPTTQTAFGRWQPLNAPLGVGAFGINAIECDPGEAIDTTHDETDTGQHEAYIVVAGRAEFRIGLDIYDAVPGTVVAAPDPAATRSFRPLEPGTRIICIGAAPTEGAPAFGEWIG
;
A
#
# COMPACT_ATOMS: atom_id res chain seq x y z
N MET A 1 -4.01 -18.45 9.11
CA MET A 1 -5.42 -18.04 8.82
C MET A 1 -5.59 -17.76 7.35
N PRO A 2 -6.68 -18.23 6.71
CA PRO A 2 -6.89 -17.96 5.29
C PRO A 2 -7.50 -16.58 5.00
N TYR A 3 -7.98 -15.85 6.00
CA TYR A 3 -8.53 -14.51 5.81
C TYR A 3 -8.40 -13.66 7.07
N ILE A 4 -8.41 -12.35 6.87
CA ILE A 4 -8.39 -11.36 7.95
C ILE A 4 -9.44 -10.29 7.65
N ASP A 5 -10.26 -9.97 8.68
CA ASP A 5 -11.10 -8.79 8.68
C ASP A 5 -10.24 -7.64 9.25
N LEU A 6 -9.90 -6.67 8.42
CA LEU A 6 -9.03 -5.55 8.81
C LEU A 6 -9.63 -4.72 9.95
N SER A 7 -10.95 -4.61 10.03
CA SER A 7 -11.60 -3.85 11.09
C SER A 7 -11.45 -4.48 12.47
N ALA A 8 -11.22 -5.80 12.51
CA ALA A 8 -11.03 -6.57 13.74
C ALA A 8 -9.57 -6.93 14.03
N PHE A 9 -8.66 -6.71 13.06
CA PHE A 9 -7.25 -7.05 13.21
C PHE A 9 -6.50 -5.94 13.95
N PRO A 10 -5.58 -6.29 14.88
CA PRO A 10 -4.85 -5.28 15.66
C PRO A 10 -3.98 -4.37 14.77
N THR A 11 -3.89 -3.11 15.16
CA THR A 11 -2.99 -2.13 14.53
C THR A 11 -1.79 -1.84 15.44
N THR A 12 -0.68 -1.47 14.83
CA THR A 12 0.51 -0.97 15.51
C THR A 12 0.76 0.46 15.06
N GLN A 13 0.88 1.40 16.01
CA GLN A 13 1.18 2.79 15.68
C GLN A 13 2.60 2.89 15.14
N THR A 14 2.75 3.53 13.98
CA THR A 14 4.03 3.79 13.32
C THR A 14 4.10 5.26 12.88
N ALA A 15 5.27 5.67 12.37
CA ALA A 15 5.44 7.00 11.81
C ALA A 15 4.57 7.24 10.56
N PHE A 16 4.13 6.18 9.89
CA PHE A 16 3.31 6.26 8.67
C PHE A 16 1.83 5.91 8.89
N GLY A 17 1.40 5.74 10.14
CA GLY A 17 0.01 5.46 10.50
C GLY A 17 -0.15 4.21 11.35
N ARG A 18 -1.40 3.77 11.55
CA ARG A 18 -1.71 2.52 12.25
C ARG A 18 -1.56 1.37 11.27
N TRP A 19 -0.53 0.59 11.49
CA TRP A 19 -0.04 -0.43 10.57
C TRP A 19 -0.55 -1.82 10.92
N GLN A 20 -0.89 -2.59 9.88
CA GLN A 20 -1.32 -3.98 9.97
C GLN A 20 -0.46 -4.81 9.00
N PRO A 21 0.65 -5.43 9.48
CA PRO A 21 1.42 -6.34 8.65
C PRO A 21 0.65 -7.65 8.45
N LEU A 22 0.46 -8.08 7.22
CA LEU A 22 -0.45 -9.18 6.88
C LEU A 22 0.27 -10.43 6.36
N ASN A 23 1.54 -10.34 6.00
CA ASN A 23 2.28 -11.46 5.43
C ASN A 23 2.29 -12.68 6.33
N ALA A 24 2.78 -12.52 7.57
CA ALA A 24 2.90 -13.66 8.50
C ALA A 24 1.54 -14.24 8.90
N PRO A 25 0.54 -13.43 9.31
CA PRO A 25 -0.78 -13.98 9.68
C PRO A 25 -1.46 -14.72 8.53
N LEU A 26 -1.30 -14.28 7.28
CA LEU A 26 -1.92 -14.92 6.11
C LEU A 26 -1.08 -16.04 5.50
N GLY A 27 0.20 -16.15 5.91
CA GLY A 27 1.11 -17.14 5.34
C GLY A 27 1.53 -16.83 3.90
N VAL A 28 1.52 -15.55 3.52
CA VAL A 28 1.89 -15.08 2.18
C VAL A 28 3.33 -14.57 2.21
N GLY A 29 4.20 -15.11 1.34
CA GLY A 29 5.60 -14.74 1.26
C GLY A 29 6.07 -14.29 -0.11
N ALA A 30 5.26 -14.46 -1.17
CA ALA A 30 5.67 -14.13 -2.54
C ALA A 30 5.62 -12.63 -2.85
N PHE A 31 4.89 -11.87 -2.07
CA PHE A 31 4.79 -10.40 -2.18
C PHE A 31 4.52 -9.82 -0.79
N GLY A 32 4.87 -8.56 -0.59
CA GLY A 32 4.52 -7.83 0.63
C GLY A 32 3.06 -7.39 0.59
N ILE A 33 2.35 -7.56 1.70
CA ILE A 33 0.99 -7.05 1.87
C ILE A 33 0.83 -6.52 3.28
N ASN A 34 0.34 -5.29 3.38
CA ASN A 34 0.00 -4.66 4.65
C ASN A 34 -1.14 -3.68 4.47
N ALA A 35 -1.75 -3.28 5.56
CA ALA A 35 -2.76 -2.24 5.58
C ALA A 35 -2.33 -1.11 6.50
N ILE A 36 -2.78 0.09 6.21
CA ILE A 36 -2.53 1.29 7.01
C ILE A 36 -3.87 1.98 7.20
N GLU A 37 -4.18 2.30 8.46
CA GLU A 37 -5.30 3.15 8.82
C GLU A 37 -4.78 4.49 9.32
N CYS A 38 -5.37 5.59 8.87
CA CYS A 38 -4.95 6.93 9.26
C CYS A 38 -6.12 7.91 9.19
N ASP A 39 -6.01 9.00 9.98
CA ASP A 39 -6.99 10.08 10.04
C ASP A 39 -6.32 11.41 9.68
N PRO A 40 -7.08 12.36 9.09
CA PRO A 40 -6.57 13.72 8.85
C PRO A 40 -6.09 14.37 10.15
N GLY A 41 -5.01 15.13 10.07
CA GLY A 41 -4.43 15.83 11.22
C GLY A 41 -3.47 15.00 12.07
N GLU A 42 -3.33 13.70 11.80
CA GLU A 42 -2.28 12.91 12.44
C GLU A 42 -0.90 13.28 11.90
N ALA A 43 0.10 13.30 12.80
CA ALA A 43 1.49 13.57 12.42
C ALA A 43 2.13 12.31 11.85
N ILE A 44 1.80 11.99 10.59
CA ILE A 44 2.34 10.82 9.89
C ILE A 44 3.13 11.26 8.68
N ASP A 45 4.13 10.47 8.31
CA ASP A 45 4.91 10.63 7.10
C ASP A 45 5.04 9.28 6.39
N THR A 46 4.47 9.19 5.20
CA THR A 46 4.50 7.99 4.37
C THR A 46 5.50 8.10 3.22
N THR A 47 6.21 9.23 3.13
CA THR A 47 7.12 9.53 2.02
C THR A 47 8.30 8.56 2.00
N HIS A 48 8.48 7.85 0.89
CA HIS A 48 9.59 6.94 0.68
C HIS A 48 9.78 6.62 -0.80
N ASP A 49 10.88 5.95 -1.12
CA ASP A 49 11.07 5.25 -2.37
C ASP A 49 11.47 3.79 -2.10
N GLU A 50 11.62 3.01 -3.17
CA GLU A 50 11.95 1.59 -3.09
C GLU A 50 13.25 1.27 -3.82
N THR A 51 14.17 2.22 -3.93
CA THR A 51 15.46 2.01 -4.60
C THR A 51 16.26 0.87 -3.98
N ASP A 52 16.19 0.70 -2.66
CA ASP A 52 16.92 -0.35 -1.94
C ASP A 52 16.37 -1.75 -2.19
N THR A 53 15.07 -1.87 -2.39
CA THR A 53 14.39 -3.17 -2.56
C THR A 53 14.05 -3.47 -4.01
N GLY A 54 13.95 -2.46 -4.86
CA GLY A 54 13.50 -2.59 -6.24
C GLY A 54 12.01 -2.92 -6.36
N GLN A 55 11.23 -2.73 -5.30
CA GLN A 55 9.82 -3.10 -5.31
C GLN A 55 8.96 -2.20 -6.19
N HIS A 56 8.07 -2.84 -6.93
CA HIS A 56 6.89 -2.22 -7.49
C HIS A 56 5.77 -2.27 -6.44
N GLU A 57 5.02 -1.20 -6.29
CA GLU A 57 3.93 -1.16 -5.32
C GLU A 57 2.60 -0.78 -5.96
N ALA A 58 1.52 -1.29 -5.38
CA ALA A 58 0.16 -0.86 -5.67
C ALA A 58 -0.54 -0.58 -4.34
N TYR A 59 -1.30 0.51 -4.31
CA TYR A 59 -2.09 0.94 -3.17
C TYR A 59 -3.56 0.86 -3.52
N ILE A 60 -4.36 0.28 -2.63
CA ILE A 60 -5.80 0.13 -2.83
C ILE A 60 -6.49 0.85 -1.67
N VAL A 61 -7.28 1.87 -1.97
CA VAL A 61 -8.11 2.53 -0.95
C VAL A 61 -9.34 1.67 -0.71
N VAL A 62 -9.55 1.22 0.53
CA VAL A 62 -10.68 0.37 0.91
C VAL A 62 -11.69 1.09 1.79
N ALA A 63 -11.29 2.20 2.42
CA ALA A 63 -12.17 3.04 3.22
C ALA A 63 -11.64 4.48 3.23
N GLY A 64 -12.52 5.44 3.44
CA GLY A 64 -12.15 6.85 3.49
C GLY A 64 -11.77 7.43 2.13
N ARG A 65 -10.78 8.31 2.12
CA ARG A 65 -10.28 8.97 0.91
C ARG A 65 -8.85 9.45 1.15
N ALA A 66 -7.99 9.32 0.15
CA ALA A 66 -6.59 9.71 0.25
C ALA A 66 -6.11 10.49 -0.96
N GLU A 67 -5.14 11.36 -0.75
CA GLU A 67 -4.36 11.97 -1.81
C GLU A 67 -3.04 11.22 -1.92
N PHE A 68 -2.73 10.73 -3.12
CA PHE A 68 -1.45 10.08 -3.42
C PHE A 68 -0.57 11.00 -4.24
N ARG A 69 0.73 10.98 -3.94
CA ARG A 69 1.76 11.61 -4.75
C ARG A 69 2.74 10.54 -5.21
N ILE A 70 2.83 10.35 -6.52
CA ILE A 70 3.74 9.40 -7.15
C ILE A 70 4.63 10.17 -8.11
N GLY A 71 5.90 10.39 -7.72
CA GLY A 71 6.77 11.29 -8.45
C GLY A 71 6.19 12.71 -8.46
N LEU A 72 5.88 13.21 -9.64
CA LEU A 72 5.27 14.54 -9.83
C LEU A 72 3.74 14.50 -9.96
N ASP A 73 3.15 13.31 -10.00
CA ASP A 73 1.72 13.14 -10.21
C ASP A 73 0.96 13.11 -8.88
N ILE A 74 -0.24 13.69 -8.87
CA ILE A 74 -1.11 13.74 -7.70
C ILE A 74 -2.46 13.11 -8.08
N TYR A 75 -2.92 12.19 -7.22
CA TYR A 75 -4.18 11.47 -7.41
C TYR A 75 -5.07 11.60 -6.19
N ASP A 76 -6.35 11.83 -6.42
CA ASP A 76 -7.40 11.80 -5.41
C ASP A 76 -8.10 10.44 -5.49
N ALA A 77 -8.04 9.66 -4.42
CA ALA A 77 -8.44 8.27 -4.43
C ALA A 77 -9.55 7.98 -3.41
N VAL A 78 -10.69 7.53 -3.91
CA VAL A 78 -11.84 7.05 -3.14
C VAL A 78 -11.79 5.53 -3.01
N PRO A 79 -12.62 4.90 -2.13
CA PRO A 79 -12.64 3.44 -2.01
C PRO A 79 -12.85 2.73 -3.35
N GLY A 80 -12.03 1.71 -3.60
CA GLY A 80 -12.00 0.99 -4.89
C GLY A 80 -10.97 1.54 -5.87
N THR A 81 -10.32 2.66 -5.58
CA THR A 81 -9.25 3.20 -6.42
C THR A 81 -7.95 2.45 -6.16
N VAL A 82 -7.26 2.08 -7.23
CA VAL A 82 -5.92 1.50 -7.18
C VAL A 82 -4.91 2.50 -7.75
N VAL A 83 -3.88 2.80 -7.00
CA VAL A 83 -2.79 3.70 -7.41
C VAL A 83 -1.50 2.90 -7.46
N ALA A 84 -0.82 2.93 -8.61
CA ALA A 84 0.42 2.18 -8.80
C ALA A 84 1.65 3.08 -8.66
N ALA A 85 2.71 2.52 -8.07
CA ALA A 85 4.05 3.08 -8.05
C ALA A 85 5.02 2.04 -8.61
N PRO A 86 5.07 1.88 -9.95
CA PRO A 86 5.87 0.83 -10.58
C PRO A 86 7.36 1.17 -10.67
N ASP A 87 7.73 2.46 -10.60
CA ASP A 87 9.13 2.87 -10.61
C ASP A 87 9.67 2.92 -9.17
N PRO A 88 10.60 2.01 -8.79
CA PRO A 88 11.18 2.02 -7.45
C PRO A 88 11.88 3.32 -7.08
N ALA A 89 12.41 4.05 -8.05
CA ALA A 89 13.11 5.32 -7.81
C ALA A 89 12.15 6.51 -7.60
N ALA A 90 10.89 6.39 -7.98
CA ALA A 90 9.91 7.45 -7.78
C ALA A 90 9.56 7.58 -6.29
N THR A 91 9.68 8.78 -5.76
CA THR A 91 9.20 9.07 -4.41
C THR A 91 7.68 8.97 -4.39
N ARG A 92 7.15 8.31 -3.38
CA ARG A 92 5.72 8.14 -3.18
C ARG A 92 5.31 8.52 -1.77
N SER A 93 4.09 9.04 -1.65
CA SER A 93 3.46 9.34 -0.38
C SER A 93 1.95 9.35 -0.53
N PHE A 94 1.25 9.25 0.58
CA PHE A 94 -0.18 9.51 0.63
C PHE A 94 -0.53 10.23 1.93
N ARG A 95 -1.66 10.89 1.93
CA ARG A 95 -2.24 11.48 3.14
C ARG A 95 -3.75 11.23 3.18
N PRO A 96 -4.32 10.99 4.36
CA PRO A 96 -5.75 10.82 4.49
C PRO A 96 -6.47 12.16 4.31
N LEU A 97 -7.61 12.13 3.62
CA LEU A 97 -8.50 13.28 3.44
C LEU A 97 -9.77 13.15 4.26
N GLU A 98 -10.07 11.95 4.74
CA GLU A 98 -11.25 11.66 5.57
C GLU A 98 -10.85 10.77 6.76
N PRO A 99 -11.61 10.86 7.89
CA PRO A 99 -11.41 9.95 9.02
C PRO A 99 -11.61 8.49 8.61
N GLY A 100 -10.88 7.59 9.24
CA GLY A 100 -10.98 6.16 8.97
C GLY A 100 -10.47 5.72 7.61
N THR A 101 -9.58 6.49 6.99
CA THR A 101 -8.96 6.11 5.72
C THR A 101 -8.13 4.86 5.93
N ARG A 102 -8.38 3.85 5.10
CA ARG A 102 -7.64 2.58 5.13
C ARG A 102 -7.16 2.24 3.73
N ILE A 103 -5.88 1.88 3.65
CA ILE A 103 -5.18 1.61 2.41
C ILE A 103 -4.47 0.27 2.54
N ILE A 104 -4.64 -0.60 1.53
CA ILE A 104 -3.85 -1.82 1.40
C ILE A 104 -2.69 -1.51 0.47
N CYS A 105 -1.47 -1.86 0.90
CA CYS A 105 -0.26 -1.78 0.10
C CYS A 105 0.19 -3.18 -0.28
N ILE A 106 0.44 -3.40 -1.57
CA ILE A 106 1.00 -4.63 -2.10
C ILE A 106 2.29 -4.28 -2.82
N GLY A 107 3.37 -5.01 -2.53
CA GLY A 107 4.66 -4.76 -3.16
C GLY A 107 5.48 -6.02 -3.38
N ALA A 108 6.21 -6.03 -4.49
CA ALA A 108 7.17 -7.09 -4.80
C ALA A 108 8.19 -6.57 -5.80
N ALA A 109 9.42 -7.08 -5.70
CA ALA A 109 10.42 -6.87 -6.73
C ALA A 109 10.19 -7.86 -7.88
N PRO A 110 10.41 -7.45 -9.16
CA PRO A 110 10.35 -8.38 -10.27
C PRO A 110 11.36 -9.53 -10.07
N THR A 111 10.92 -10.74 -10.39
CA THR A 111 11.80 -11.91 -10.38
C THR A 111 12.30 -12.14 -11.80
N GLU A 112 13.62 -12.20 -11.99
CA GLU A 112 14.24 -12.46 -13.29
C GLU A 112 13.75 -13.80 -13.85
N GLY A 113 13.34 -13.80 -15.11
CA GLY A 113 12.82 -14.98 -15.79
C GLY A 113 11.38 -15.34 -15.47
N ALA A 114 10.72 -14.64 -14.55
CA ALA A 114 9.30 -14.84 -14.32
C ALA A 114 8.48 -14.19 -15.43
N PRO A 115 7.37 -14.82 -15.88
CA PRO A 115 6.49 -14.18 -16.85
C PRO A 115 5.83 -12.94 -16.25
N ALA A 116 5.54 -11.94 -17.09
CA ALA A 116 4.75 -10.80 -16.68
C ALA A 116 3.32 -11.24 -16.31
N PHE A 117 2.77 -10.70 -15.22
CA PHE A 117 1.45 -11.10 -14.74
C PHE A 117 0.34 -10.86 -15.77
N GLY A 118 0.48 -9.85 -16.64
CA GLY A 118 -0.46 -9.60 -17.71
C GLY A 118 -0.60 -10.74 -18.73
N GLU A 119 0.39 -11.61 -18.84
CA GLU A 119 0.36 -12.79 -19.71
C GLU A 119 -0.52 -13.91 -19.17
N TRP A 120 -0.87 -13.87 -17.90
CA TRP A 120 -1.71 -14.89 -17.27
C TRP A 120 -3.17 -14.82 -17.69
N ILE A 121 -3.60 -13.70 -18.23
CA ILE A 121 -4.98 -13.44 -18.60
C ILE A 121 -5.22 -13.73 -20.09
N GLY A 122 -4.14 -14.00 -20.79
CA GLY A 122 -4.12 -14.21 -22.23
C GLY A 122 -4.89 -15.41 -22.73
#